data_66c699976d9f23cefe03076f9a4a4b95
#
_entry.id   66c699976d9f23cefe03076f9a4a4b95
#
_cell.length_a   1.000
_cell.length_b   1.000
_cell.length_c   1.000
_cell.angle_alpha   90.00
_cell.angle_beta   90.00
_cell.angle_gamma   90.00
#
_symmetry.space_group_name_H-M   'P 1'
#
loop_
_entity.id
_entity.type
_entity.pdbx_description
1 polymer ?
#
loop_
_entity_poly.entity_id
_entity_poly.type
_entity_poly.pdbx_seq_one_letter_code
_entity_poly.pdbx_strand_id
1 'polypeptide(L)'
;LQNKNSDRSLFIIEEPEQNLYPVTQYNMVKFLAENCLNQNNKLLITTHSPYILTSFVNLIQAHSSGAIHPKLTAKLIPKTQWIDFNDVSAYFIDKGSAKDILDYEEKTIFAEEIDAASSDIANEYNQLLEIANLNR
;
A
#
# COMPACT_ATOMS: atom_id res chain seq x y z
N LEU A 1 -9.41 23.33 33.69
CA LEU A 1 -9.69 22.16 32.84
C LEU A 1 -9.67 22.64 31.39
N GLN A 2 -8.47 22.69 30.78
CA GLN A 2 -8.34 22.94 29.35
C GLN A 2 -8.72 21.65 28.60
N ASN A 3 -9.85 21.69 27.91
CA ASN A 3 -10.21 20.73 26.89
C ASN A 3 -9.16 20.83 25.76
N LYS A 4 -8.16 19.94 25.75
CA LYS A 4 -7.34 19.70 24.58
C LYS A 4 -8.24 19.01 23.58
N ASN A 5 -8.97 19.78 22.77
CA ASN A 5 -9.44 19.29 21.48
C ASN A 5 -8.17 18.94 20.70
N SER A 6 -7.87 17.66 20.60
CA SER A 6 -6.86 17.20 19.65
C SER A 6 -7.46 17.47 18.27
N ASP A 7 -6.99 18.52 17.61
CA ASP A 7 -7.39 18.82 16.24
C ASP A 7 -7.04 17.60 15.38
N ARG A 8 -8.09 17.00 14.81
CA ARG A 8 -7.93 15.88 13.84
C ARG A 8 -7.67 16.48 12.48
N SER A 9 -6.64 16.01 11.81
CA SER A 9 -6.31 16.44 10.45
C SER A 9 -6.62 15.32 9.45
N LEU A 10 -7.06 15.72 8.26
CA LEU A 10 -7.13 14.87 7.09
C LEU A 10 -6.04 15.31 6.11
N PHE A 11 -5.09 14.43 5.83
CA PHE A 11 -4.09 14.62 4.79
C PHE A 11 -4.59 13.98 3.51
N ILE A 12 -4.63 14.74 2.43
CA ILE A 12 -5.01 14.26 1.08
C ILE A 12 -3.79 14.45 0.19
N ILE A 13 -3.28 13.35 -0.36
CA ILE A 13 -2.09 13.34 -1.20
C ILE A 13 -2.40 12.59 -2.49
N GLU A 14 -2.30 13.28 -3.62
CA GLU A 14 -2.52 12.69 -4.93
C GLU A 14 -1.18 12.27 -5.54
N GLU A 15 -1.12 11.01 -6.00
CA GLU A 15 0.03 10.43 -6.72
C GLU A 15 1.38 10.79 -6.10
N PRO A 16 1.61 10.46 -4.81
CA PRO A 16 2.84 10.84 -4.12
C PRO A 16 4.10 10.20 -4.72
N GLU A 17 3.93 9.19 -5.57
CA GLU A 17 5.00 8.49 -6.28
C GLU A 17 5.61 9.27 -7.44
N GLN A 18 4.99 10.36 -7.89
CA GLN A 18 5.46 11.12 -9.06
C GLN A 18 6.93 11.50 -8.94
N ASN A 19 7.70 11.14 -9.97
CA ASN A 19 9.17 11.38 -10.05
C ASN A 19 10.01 10.68 -8.97
N LEU A 20 9.48 9.67 -8.29
CA LEU A 20 10.20 8.90 -7.27
C LEU A 20 10.57 7.50 -7.77
N TYR A 21 11.81 7.09 -7.49
CA TYR A 21 12.21 5.69 -7.65
C TYR A 21 11.50 4.77 -6.65
N PRO A 22 11.30 3.46 -6.96
CA PRO A 22 10.57 2.52 -6.10
C PRO A 22 11.02 2.51 -4.64
N VAL A 23 12.33 2.52 -4.38
CA VAL A 23 12.87 2.56 -3.00
C VAL A 23 12.47 3.85 -2.28
N THR A 24 12.43 4.97 -3.00
CA THR A 24 12.04 6.26 -2.43
C THR A 24 10.54 6.28 -2.12
N GLN A 25 9.71 5.66 -2.98
CA GLN A 25 8.28 5.49 -2.73
C GLN A 25 8.02 4.71 -1.44
N TYR A 26 8.73 3.60 -1.23
CA TYR A 26 8.64 2.83 0.01
C TYR A 26 9.00 3.65 1.25
N ASN A 27 10.10 4.39 1.21
CA ASN A 27 10.53 5.25 2.32
C ASN A 27 9.52 6.38 2.58
N MET A 28 8.92 6.94 1.53
CA MET A 28 7.89 7.96 1.65
C MET A 28 6.63 7.42 2.33
N VAL A 29 6.16 6.22 1.98
CA VAL A 29 5.00 5.59 2.66
C VAL A 29 5.27 5.42 4.14
N LYS A 30 6.47 4.97 4.53
CA LYS A 30 6.89 4.89 5.93
C LYS A 30 6.85 6.23 6.65
N PHE A 31 7.38 7.27 5.98
CA PHE A 31 7.35 8.64 6.50
C PHE A 31 5.92 9.13 6.70
N LEU A 32 5.03 8.90 5.73
CA LEU A 32 3.62 9.30 5.82
C LEU A 32 2.89 8.55 6.94
N ALA A 33 3.11 7.24 7.08
CA ALA A 33 2.53 6.46 8.16
C ALA A 33 2.97 7.01 9.53
N GLU A 34 4.25 7.28 9.70
CA GLU A 34 4.80 7.78 10.97
C GLU A 34 4.34 9.19 11.32
N ASN A 35 4.19 10.08 10.33
CA ASN A 35 3.96 11.50 10.57
C ASN A 35 2.50 11.93 10.39
N CYS A 36 1.73 11.25 9.52
CA CYS A 36 0.36 11.64 9.22
C CYS A 36 -0.70 10.84 9.98
N LEU A 37 -0.40 9.61 10.44
CA LEU A 37 -1.38 8.75 11.10
C LEU A 37 -1.38 8.87 12.63
N ASN A 38 -0.57 9.77 13.19
CA ASN A 38 -0.56 10.04 14.62
C ASN A 38 -1.82 10.83 15.06
N GLN A 39 -2.22 10.66 16.33
CA GLN A 39 -3.26 11.49 16.99
C GLN A 39 -4.67 11.39 16.36
N ASN A 40 -5.07 10.22 15.83
CA ASN A 40 -6.34 10.02 15.11
C ASN A 40 -6.49 10.85 13.82
N ASN A 41 -5.40 11.26 13.22
CA ASN A 41 -5.41 11.85 11.88
C ASN A 41 -5.79 10.80 10.83
N LYS A 42 -6.24 11.28 9.67
CA LYS A 42 -6.55 10.45 8.50
C LYS A 42 -5.65 10.81 7.33
N LEU A 43 -5.31 9.79 6.55
CA LEU A 43 -4.52 9.92 5.33
C LEU A 43 -5.32 9.31 4.17
N LEU A 44 -5.56 10.10 3.14
CA LEU A 44 -6.13 9.67 1.87
C LEU A 44 -5.06 9.80 0.80
N ILE A 45 -4.80 8.72 0.08
CA ILE A 45 -3.84 8.70 -1.03
C ILE A 45 -4.53 8.18 -2.29
N THR A 46 -4.30 8.84 -3.42
CA THR A 46 -4.54 8.27 -4.75
C THR A 46 -3.20 7.85 -5.35
N THR A 47 -3.14 6.69 -6.00
CA THR A 47 -1.90 6.17 -6.56
C THR A 47 -2.14 5.26 -7.74
N HIS A 48 -1.21 5.22 -8.69
CA HIS A 48 -1.11 4.22 -9.76
C HIS A 48 0.09 3.28 -9.54
N SER A 49 0.80 3.41 -8.42
CA SER A 49 2.01 2.65 -8.16
C SER A 49 1.76 1.38 -7.35
N PRO A 50 2.12 0.20 -7.88
CA PRO A 50 2.10 -1.04 -7.12
C PRO A 50 3.05 -0.99 -5.92
N TYR A 51 4.12 -0.20 -5.98
CA TYR A 51 5.09 -0.06 -4.88
C TYR A 51 4.51 0.68 -3.69
N ILE A 52 3.67 1.70 -3.92
CA ILE A 52 2.94 2.38 -2.85
C ILE A 52 2.01 1.41 -2.15
N LEU A 53 1.21 0.65 -2.91
CA LEU A 53 0.26 -0.31 -2.36
C LEU A 53 0.96 -1.41 -1.56
N THR A 54 1.98 -2.05 -2.16
CA THR A 54 2.76 -3.10 -1.49
C THR A 54 3.47 -2.58 -0.23
N SER A 55 3.87 -1.31 -0.22
CA SER A 55 4.43 -0.68 0.98
C SER A 55 3.41 -0.63 2.12
N PHE A 56 2.16 -0.24 1.85
CA PHE A 56 1.10 -0.29 2.86
C PHE A 56 0.81 -1.71 3.35
N VAL A 57 0.77 -2.70 2.44
CA VAL A 57 0.65 -4.13 2.81
C VAL A 57 1.73 -4.52 3.83
N ASN A 58 2.99 -4.12 3.63
CA ASN A 58 4.07 -4.41 4.57
C ASN A 58 3.86 -3.75 5.94
N LEU A 59 3.31 -2.52 6.00
CA LEU A 59 3.06 -1.82 7.27
C LEU A 59 1.86 -2.44 8.02
N ILE A 60 0.84 -2.92 7.30
CA ILE A 60 -0.30 -3.67 7.85
C ILE A 60 0.20 -5.02 8.40
N GLN A 61 1.01 -5.73 7.63
CA GLN A 61 1.60 -7.00 8.07
C GLN A 61 2.51 -6.82 9.30
N ALA A 62 3.23 -5.70 9.38
CA ALA A 62 4.04 -5.38 10.55
C ALA A 62 3.19 -5.21 11.81
N HIS A 63 1.98 -4.66 11.73
CA HIS A 63 1.07 -4.58 12.87
C HIS A 63 0.65 -6.00 13.32
N SER A 64 0.22 -6.86 12.39
CA SER A 64 -0.19 -8.23 12.69
C SER A 64 0.95 -9.07 13.27
N SER A 65 2.13 -9.03 12.65
CA SER A 65 3.33 -9.74 13.13
C SER A 65 3.82 -9.18 14.46
N GLY A 66 3.69 -7.87 14.65
CA GLY A 66 4.09 -7.17 15.87
C GLY A 66 3.24 -7.52 17.08
N ALA A 67 1.99 -7.94 16.89
CA ALA A 67 1.14 -8.46 17.96
C ALA A 67 1.72 -9.77 18.55
N ILE A 68 2.39 -10.58 17.74
CA ILE A 68 2.95 -11.88 18.13
C ILE A 68 4.43 -11.73 18.53
N HIS A 69 5.22 -11.04 17.72
CA HIS A 69 6.67 -10.90 17.86
C HIS A 69 7.15 -9.43 17.85
N PRO A 70 6.76 -8.61 18.83
CA PRO A 70 6.95 -7.16 18.78
C PRO A 70 8.42 -6.73 18.66
N LYS A 71 9.33 -7.41 19.36
CA LYS A 71 10.76 -7.07 19.33
C LYS A 71 11.43 -7.40 18.00
N LEU A 72 11.03 -8.49 17.36
CA LEU A 72 11.59 -8.90 16.07
C LEU A 72 11.04 -8.01 14.95
N THR A 73 9.73 -7.77 14.95
CA THR A 73 9.09 -6.92 13.96
C THR A 73 9.61 -5.48 14.02
N ALA A 74 9.78 -4.92 15.23
CA ALA A 74 10.28 -3.56 15.41
C ALA A 74 11.75 -3.37 14.94
N LYS A 75 12.52 -4.43 14.79
CA LYS A 75 13.85 -4.36 14.16
C LYS A 75 13.80 -4.17 12.64
N LEU A 76 12.72 -4.61 12.00
CA LEU A 76 12.51 -4.48 10.55
C LEU A 76 11.75 -3.20 10.22
N ILE A 77 10.64 -2.97 10.90
CA ILE A 77 9.76 -1.82 10.72
C ILE A 77 9.46 -1.24 12.10
N PRO A 78 9.84 0.02 12.40
CA PRO A 78 9.55 0.67 13.67
C PRO A 78 8.06 0.66 14.00
N LYS A 79 7.72 0.51 15.28
CA LYS A 79 6.33 0.44 15.74
C LYS A 79 5.50 1.68 15.35
N THR A 80 6.12 2.82 15.23
CA THR A 80 5.50 4.09 14.82
C THR A 80 4.95 4.07 13.38
N GLN A 81 5.34 3.06 12.58
CA GLN A 81 4.94 2.90 11.18
C GLN A 81 3.93 1.76 10.99
N TRP A 82 3.55 1.03 12.05
CA TRP A 82 2.59 -0.07 11.96
C TRP A 82 1.18 0.46 11.76
N ILE A 83 0.42 -0.19 10.89
CA ILE A 83 -0.96 0.20 10.55
C ILE A 83 -1.90 -0.95 10.90
N ASP A 84 -2.92 -0.68 11.72
CA ASP A 84 -3.98 -1.65 12.01
C ASP A 84 -4.86 -1.79 10.76
N PHE A 85 -5.06 -3.02 10.30
CA PHE A 85 -5.94 -3.34 9.17
C PHE A 85 -7.36 -2.78 9.36
N ASN A 86 -7.87 -2.76 10.58
CA ASN A 86 -9.22 -2.27 10.88
C ASN A 86 -9.37 -0.75 10.63
N ASP A 87 -8.26 -0.02 10.52
CA ASP A 87 -8.24 1.43 10.25
C ASP A 87 -8.01 1.73 8.75
N VAL A 88 -7.96 0.69 7.89
CA VAL A 88 -7.66 0.81 6.46
C VAL A 88 -8.93 0.67 5.63
N SER A 89 -9.00 1.47 4.56
CA SER A 89 -9.93 1.29 3.44
C SER A 89 -9.16 1.41 2.14
N ALA A 90 -9.38 0.53 1.19
CA ALA A 90 -8.71 0.54 -0.10
C ALA A 90 -9.69 0.23 -1.23
N TYR A 91 -9.66 1.02 -2.29
CA TYR A 91 -10.57 0.90 -3.42
C TYR A 91 -9.81 0.98 -4.73
N PHE A 92 -10.13 0.08 -5.64
CA PHE A 92 -9.73 0.17 -7.05
C PHE A 92 -10.81 0.92 -7.83
N ILE A 93 -10.40 1.94 -8.58
CA ILE A 93 -11.31 2.77 -9.37
C ILE A 93 -11.16 2.39 -10.84
N ASP A 94 -12.23 1.87 -11.44
CA ASP A 94 -12.28 1.55 -12.86
C ASP A 94 -13.63 1.96 -13.45
N LYS A 95 -13.62 2.58 -14.63
CA LYS A 95 -14.81 2.95 -15.44
C LYS A 95 -15.92 3.62 -14.61
N GLY A 96 -15.55 4.47 -13.67
CA GLY A 96 -16.49 5.22 -12.84
C GLY A 96 -17.08 4.45 -11.67
N SER A 97 -16.57 3.25 -11.38
CA SER A 97 -16.94 2.44 -10.20
C SER A 97 -15.76 2.28 -9.24
N ALA A 98 -16.07 2.12 -7.97
CA ALA A 98 -15.12 1.81 -6.92
C ALA A 98 -15.34 0.36 -6.45
N LYS A 99 -14.30 -0.45 -6.51
CA LYS A 99 -14.29 -1.84 -6.01
C LYS A 99 -13.45 -1.88 -4.75
N ASP A 100 -14.00 -2.42 -3.66
CA ASP A 100 -13.23 -2.72 -2.45
C ASP A 100 -12.18 -3.79 -2.76
N ILE A 101 -10.92 -3.53 -2.40
CA ILE A 101 -9.78 -4.41 -2.61
C ILE A 101 -9.15 -4.88 -1.30
N LEU A 102 -9.90 -4.84 -0.20
CA LEU A 102 -9.47 -5.43 1.06
C LEU A 102 -9.73 -6.95 1.08
N ASP A 103 -8.73 -7.69 1.52
CA ASP A 103 -8.87 -9.08 1.91
C ASP A 103 -9.15 -9.17 3.40
N TYR A 104 -10.41 -9.44 3.76
CA TYR A 104 -10.86 -9.51 5.15
C TYR A 104 -10.47 -10.82 5.84
N GLU A 105 -10.17 -11.88 5.09
CA GLU A 105 -9.71 -13.17 5.64
C GLU A 105 -8.23 -13.09 6.03
N GLU A 106 -7.39 -12.66 5.10
CA GLU A 106 -5.94 -12.52 5.31
C GLU A 106 -5.55 -11.19 5.95
N LYS A 107 -6.51 -10.26 6.11
CA LYS A 107 -6.32 -8.91 6.66
C LYS A 107 -5.21 -8.13 5.94
N THR A 108 -5.34 -8.06 4.63
CA THR A 108 -4.38 -7.40 3.74
C THR A 108 -5.10 -6.63 2.63
N ILE A 109 -4.36 -6.13 1.65
CA ILE A 109 -4.89 -5.50 0.44
C ILE A 109 -4.56 -6.40 -0.74
N PHE A 110 -5.53 -6.66 -1.62
CA PHE A 110 -5.28 -7.36 -2.88
C PHE A 110 -4.43 -6.48 -3.81
N ALA A 111 -3.14 -6.78 -3.90
CA ALA A 111 -2.21 -6.07 -4.77
C ALA A 111 -2.31 -6.52 -6.25
N GLU A 112 -2.92 -7.66 -6.51
CA GLU A 112 -3.00 -8.30 -7.82
C GLU A 112 -3.75 -7.45 -8.86
N GLU A 113 -4.74 -6.67 -8.45
CA GLU A 113 -5.49 -5.78 -9.34
C GLU A 113 -4.60 -4.69 -9.98
N ILE A 114 -3.52 -4.29 -9.32
CA ILE A 114 -2.58 -3.29 -9.86
C ILE A 114 -1.50 -3.95 -10.71
N ASP A 115 -1.21 -5.22 -10.47
CA ASP A 115 -0.19 -5.97 -11.22
C ASP A 115 -0.75 -6.64 -12.50
N ALA A 116 -2.04 -6.52 -12.76
CA ALA A 116 -2.68 -7.07 -13.97
C ALA A 116 -1.99 -6.58 -15.25
N ALA A 117 -1.58 -5.30 -15.30
CA ALA A 117 -0.83 -4.76 -16.45
C ALA A 117 0.52 -5.45 -16.65
N SER A 118 1.24 -5.77 -15.59
CA SER A 118 2.51 -6.52 -15.66
C SER A 118 2.29 -7.94 -16.18
N SER A 119 1.19 -8.57 -15.76
CA SER A 119 0.82 -9.91 -16.22
C SER A 119 0.45 -9.92 -17.71
N ASP A 120 -0.29 -8.93 -18.19
CA ASP A 120 -0.64 -8.78 -19.61
C ASP A 120 0.60 -8.57 -20.48
N ILE A 121 1.52 -7.70 -20.05
CA ILE A 121 2.80 -7.47 -20.75
C ILE A 121 3.65 -8.75 -20.79
N ALA A 122 3.72 -9.50 -19.70
CA ALA A 122 4.44 -10.77 -19.65
C ALA A 122 3.81 -11.83 -20.55
N ASN A 123 2.48 -11.90 -20.61
CA ASN A 123 1.76 -12.80 -21.50
C ASN A 123 2.01 -12.48 -22.98
N GLU A 124 1.98 -11.21 -23.35
CA GLU A 124 2.31 -10.79 -24.72
C GLU A 124 3.74 -11.19 -25.09
N TYR A 125 4.70 -10.97 -24.21
CA TYR A 125 6.08 -11.40 -24.42
C TYR A 125 6.20 -12.92 -24.61
N ASN A 126 5.52 -13.72 -23.79
CA ASN A 126 5.52 -15.17 -23.92
C ASN A 126 4.92 -15.63 -25.26
N GLN A 127 3.83 -15.00 -25.72
CA GLN A 127 3.25 -15.28 -27.03
C GLN A 127 4.23 -14.96 -28.18
N LEU A 128 4.96 -13.85 -28.07
CA LEU A 128 6.01 -13.50 -29.05
C LEU A 128 7.14 -14.52 -29.08
N LEU A 129 7.54 -15.05 -27.92
CA LEU A 129 8.53 -16.13 -27.84
C LEU A 129 8.03 -17.42 -28.51
N GLU A 130 6.76 -17.78 -28.29
CA GLU A 130 6.14 -18.95 -28.94
C GLU A 130 6.16 -18.77 -30.45
N ILE A 131 5.74 -17.63 -30.99
CA ILE A 131 5.78 -17.32 -32.42
C ILE A 131 7.20 -17.41 -32.97
N ALA A 132 8.19 -16.90 -32.27
CA ALA A 132 9.60 -16.97 -32.69
C ALA A 132 10.14 -18.42 -32.77
N ASN A 133 9.57 -19.34 -31.99
CA ASN A 133 9.97 -20.73 -31.94
C ASN A 133 9.21 -21.63 -32.94
N LEU A 134 8.11 -21.15 -33.58
CA LEU A 134 7.34 -21.89 -34.57
C LEU A 134 8.14 -22.19 -35.87
N ASN A 135 9.21 -21.46 -36.14
CA ASN A 135 10.04 -21.58 -37.33
C ASN A 135 11.40 -22.25 -37.09
N ARG A 136 11.57 -22.91 -35.93
CA ARG A 136 12.74 -23.74 -35.61
C ARG A 136 12.35 -25.22 -35.55
#